data_ee9f17daeab61e403feaae5d15982344
#
_entry.id   ee9f17daeab61e403feaae5d15982344
#
_cell.length_a   1.000
_cell.length_b   1.000
_cell.length_c   1.000
_cell.angle_alpha   90.00
_cell.angle_beta   90.00
_cell.angle_gamma   90.00
#
_symmetry.space_group_name_H-M   'P 1'
#
loop_
_entity.id
_entity.type
_entity.pdbx_description
1 polymer ?
#
loop_
_entity_poly.entity_id
_entity_poly.type
_entity_poly.pdbx_seq_one_letter_code
_entity_poly.pdbx_strand_id
1 'polypeptide(L)'
;TWPSRARLKRIAGRAITAATARARAKIVPDSEVSIVFSDDAAIAVLNGRYRRKRKPTNVLSFPGTPEGARRFGPLLGDIVLAEETVRREAEEGGLRFEDHLTHLLVHGFLHLLGHDHMKDDEASVMEGLETKILADLGIADPYADPPAAPVPRARGTQKGRKATTQ
;
A
#
# COMPACT_ATOMS: atom_id res chain seq x y z
N THR A 1 -0.58 18.22 2.96
CA THR A 1 -1.18 18.16 4.31
C THR A 1 -2.05 16.93 4.46
N TRP A 2 -1.88 16.18 5.54
CA TRP A 2 -2.68 15.00 5.85
C TRP A 2 -4.19 15.33 5.90
N PRO A 3 -5.07 14.39 5.54
CA PRO A 3 -6.50 14.47 5.81
C PRO A 3 -6.81 14.71 7.31
N SER A 4 -8.03 15.06 7.63
CA SER A 4 -8.43 15.26 9.02
C SER A 4 -8.20 14.00 9.88
N ARG A 5 -7.93 14.20 11.17
CA ARG A 5 -7.71 13.10 12.13
C ARG A 5 -8.84 12.07 12.11
N ALA A 6 -10.08 12.51 12.01
CA ALA A 6 -11.23 11.61 11.94
C ALA A 6 -11.21 10.74 10.68
N ARG A 7 -10.84 11.31 9.53
CA ARG A 7 -10.69 10.59 8.26
C ARG A 7 -9.54 9.60 8.29
N LEU A 8 -8.38 10.01 8.80
CA LEU A 8 -7.22 9.12 8.98
C LEU A 8 -7.54 7.94 9.91
N LYS A 9 -8.21 8.20 11.03
CA LYS A 9 -8.64 7.14 11.95
C LYS A 9 -9.57 6.13 11.29
N ARG A 10 -10.50 6.59 10.43
CA ARG A 10 -11.40 5.71 9.68
C ARG A 10 -10.65 4.87 8.65
N ILE A 11 -9.74 5.48 7.88
CA ILE A 11 -8.93 4.77 6.88
C ILE A 11 -8.08 3.70 7.58
N ALA A 12 -7.34 4.07 8.61
CA ALA A 12 -6.49 3.16 9.37
C ALA A 12 -7.30 2.02 10.01
N GLY A 13 -8.41 2.34 10.65
CA GLY A 13 -9.28 1.33 11.27
C GLY A 13 -9.78 0.28 10.27
N ARG A 14 -10.23 0.72 9.09
CA ARG A 14 -10.67 -0.19 8.02
C ARG A 14 -9.51 -1.07 7.50
N ALA A 15 -8.34 -0.48 7.26
CA ALA A 15 -7.16 -1.20 6.79
C ALA A 15 -6.73 -2.28 7.78
N ILE A 16 -6.58 -1.92 9.05
CA ILE A 16 -6.14 -2.85 10.10
C ILE A 16 -7.17 -3.96 10.34
N THR A 17 -8.46 -3.63 10.39
CA THR A 17 -9.53 -4.63 10.56
C THR A 17 -9.54 -5.65 9.41
N ALA A 18 -9.45 -5.20 8.17
CA ALA A 18 -9.42 -6.08 7.01
C ALA A 18 -8.15 -6.95 6.98
N ALA A 19 -7.00 -6.37 7.30
CA ALA A 19 -5.73 -7.10 7.38
C ALA A 19 -5.74 -8.14 8.50
N THR A 20 -6.25 -7.81 9.68
CA THR A 20 -6.41 -8.76 10.80
C THR A 20 -7.27 -9.95 10.43
N ALA A 21 -8.37 -9.73 9.73
CA ALA A 21 -9.29 -10.79 9.30
C ALA A 21 -8.64 -11.79 8.32
N ARG A 22 -7.73 -11.34 7.48
CA ARG A 22 -7.06 -12.16 6.45
C ARG A 22 -5.74 -12.76 6.89
N ALA A 23 -4.99 -12.10 7.78
CA ALA A 23 -3.63 -12.48 8.14
C ALA A 23 -3.52 -13.81 8.90
N ARG A 24 -4.61 -14.33 9.47
CA ARG A 24 -4.66 -15.56 10.28
C ARG A 24 -3.60 -15.62 11.39
N ALA A 25 -3.11 -14.46 11.81
CA ALA A 25 -2.13 -14.35 12.89
C ALA A 25 -2.81 -14.50 14.25
N LYS A 26 -2.10 -15.12 15.19
CA LYS A 26 -2.57 -15.23 16.58
C LYS A 26 -2.26 -13.93 17.32
N ILE A 27 -3.18 -12.98 17.26
CA ILE A 27 -3.05 -11.69 17.94
C ILE A 27 -3.65 -11.81 19.34
N VAL A 28 -2.94 -11.30 20.33
CA VAL A 28 -3.42 -11.24 21.74
C VAL A 28 -4.61 -10.27 21.79
N PRO A 29 -5.69 -10.59 22.50
CA PRO A 29 -6.80 -9.66 22.70
C PRO A 29 -6.32 -8.30 23.23
N ASP A 30 -7.02 -7.23 22.87
CA ASP A 30 -6.72 -5.84 23.27
C ASP A 30 -5.31 -5.36 22.88
N SER A 31 -4.73 -5.95 21.84
CA SER A 31 -3.46 -5.49 21.29
C SER A 31 -3.59 -4.13 20.61
N GLU A 32 -2.51 -3.36 20.71
CA GLU A 32 -2.42 -2.00 20.16
C GLU A 32 -1.39 -1.90 19.04
N VAL A 33 -1.68 -1.05 18.06
CA VAL A 33 -0.76 -0.60 17.02
C VAL A 33 -0.68 0.91 17.02
N SER A 34 0.54 1.45 16.98
CA SER A 34 0.78 2.88 16.85
C SER A 34 0.91 3.25 15.36
N ILE A 35 0.16 4.24 14.90
CA ILE A 35 0.25 4.76 13.53
C ILE A 35 0.59 6.24 13.60
N VAL A 36 1.73 6.61 13.03
CA VAL A 36 2.26 7.98 13.01
C VAL A 36 2.20 8.53 11.61
N PHE A 37 1.40 9.55 11.41
CA PHE A 37 1.30 10.32 10.17
C PHE A 37 2.30 11.49 10.24
N SER A 38 3.41 11.36 9.54
CA SER A 38 4.60 12.22 9.62
C SER A 38 4.87 12.87 8.26
N ASP A 39 6.09 13.37 8.09
CA ASP A 39 6.60 14.01 6.89
C ASP A 39 7.91 13.36 6.39
N ASP A 40 8.35 13.75 5.19
CA ASP A 40 9.57 13.23 4.56
C ASP A 40 10.81 13.52 5.40
N ALA A 41 10.89 14.69 6.05
CA ALA A 41 12.06 15.06 6.85
C ALA A 41 12.21 14.17 8.08
N ALA A 42 11.14 13.96 8.82
CA ALA A 42 11.14 13.10 10.02
C ALA A 42 11.39 11.62 9.66
N ILE A 43 10.76 11.10 8.61
CA ILE A 43 10.95 9.71 8.22
C ILE A 43 12.36 9.45 7.66
N ALA A 44 12.98 10.44 7.01
CA ALA A 44 14.37 10.34 6.55
C ALA A 44 15.36 10.18 7.72
N VAL A 45 15.11 10.86 8.84
CA VAL A 45 15.90 10.70 10.07
C VAL A 45 15.75 9.27 10.61
N LEU A 46 14.53 8.75 10.73
CA LEU A 46 14.26 7.39 11.17
C LEU A 46 14.89 6.35 10.24
N ASN A 47 14.73 6.54 8.93
CA ASN A 47 15.30 5.64 7.92
C ASN A 47 16.84 5.64 7.97
N GLY A 48 17.45 6.80 8.21
CA GLY A 48 18.89 6.92 8.43
C GLY A 48 19.37 6.19 9.68
N ARG A 49 18.61 6.30 10.78
CA ARG A 49 18.96 5.70 12.08
C ARG A 49 18.83 4.17 12.08
N TYR A 50 17.74 3.65 11.50
CA TYR A 50 17.39 2.22 11.61
C TYR A 50 17.78 1.39 10.39
N ARG A 51 17.83 2.00 9.18
CA ARG A 51 18.18 1.32 7.91
C ARG A 51 19.46 1.84 7.26
N ARG A 52 20.14 2.81 7.87
CA ARG A 52 21.34 3.48 7.34
C ARG A 52 21.13 4.17 5.98
N LYS A 53 19.88 4.53 5.66
CA LYS A 53 19.49 5.20 4.42
C LYS A 53 18.90 6.56 4.76
N ARG A 54 19.70 7.63 4.67
CA ARG A 54 19.25 9.01 4.95
C ARG A 54 18.45 9.61 3.80
N LYS A 55 17.35 8.97 3.46
CA LYS A 55 16.40 9.46 2.44
C LYS A 55 14.96 9.17 2.88
N PRO A 56 13.98 9.95 2.41
CA PRO A 56 12.58 9.68 2.65
C PRO A 56 12.16 8.30 2.12
N THR A 57 11.16 7.73 2.73
CA THR A 57 10.44 6.55 2.27
C THR A 57 8.96 6.73 2.59
N ASN A 58 8.09 5.94 1.97
CA ASN A 58 6.65 6.05 2.16
C ASN A 58 6.18 5.55 3.53
N VAL A 59 6.68 4.39 3.96
CA VAL A 59 6.30 3.74 5.22
C VAL A 59 7.49 3.05 5.87
N LEU A 60 7.54 3.10 7.19
CA LEU A 60 8.43 2.31 8.03
C LEU A 60 7.60 1.55 9.07
N SER A 61 7.93 0.29 9.28
CA SER A 61 7.30 -0.57 10.29
C SER A 61 8.33 -1.04 11.29
N PHE A 62 7.99 -0.92 12.57
CA PHE A 62 8.83 -1.32 13.69
C PHE A 62 8.06 -2.37 14.51
N PRO A 63 8.27 -3.68 14.29
CA PRO A 63 7.58 -4.73 15.04
C PRO A 63 7.83 -4.61 16.53
N GLY A 64 6.75 -4.69 17.33
CA GLY A 64 6.80 -4.76 18.79
C GLY A 64 6.95 -6.18 19.32
N THR A 65 6.77 -7.17 18.46
CA THR A 65 6.91 -8.59 18.79
C THR A 65 8.22 -9.13 18.21
N PRO A 66 8.99 -9.94 18.97
CA PRO A 66 10.22 -10.52 18.47
C PRO A 66 10.04 -11.38 17.22
N GLU A 67 11.08 -11.45 16.39
CA GLU A 67 11.10 -12.33 15.22
C GLU A 67 10.90 -13.80 15.65
N GLY A 68 10.11 -14.53 14.83
CA GLY A 68 9.79 -15.93 15.11
C GLY A 68 8.73 -16.17 16.20
N ALA A 69 8.14 -15.12 16.74
CA ALA A 69 7.06 -15.26 17.70
C ALA A 69 5.83 -15.95 17.09
N ARG A 70 5.18 -16.79 17.89
CA ARG A 70 3.94 -17.49 17.50
C ARG A 70 2.66 -16.72 17.81
N ARG A 71 2.77 -15.67 18.63
CA ARG A 71 1.68 -14.77 19.03
C ARG A 71 2.17 -13.35 18.99
N PHE A 72 1.31 -12.43 18.60
CA PHE A 72 1.61 -11.02 18.40
C PHE A 72 0.86 -10.15 19.40
N GLY A 73 1.53 -9.15 19.94
CA GLY A 73 0.99 -8.23 20.92
C GLY A 73 1.49 -8.51 22.36
N PRO A 74 1.01 -7.74 23.38
CA PRO A 74 -0.04 -6.72 23.31
C PRO A 74 0.34 -5.45 22.53
N LEU A 75 1.62 -5.13 22.35
CA LEU A 75 2.09 -4.04 21.49
C LEU A 75 2.54 -4.63 20.16
N LEU A 76 1.76 -4.39 19.10
CA LEU A 76 2.05 -4.92 17.77
C LEU A 76 3.23 -4.19 17.12
N GLY A 77 3.42 -2.93 17.45
CA GLY A 77 4.51 -2.08 16.96
C GLY A 77 4.03 -0.75 16.40
N ASP A 78 4.93 -0.12 15.64
CA ASP A 78 4.72 1.22 15.08
C ASP A 78 4.75 1.20 13.55
N ILE A 79 3.85 1.95 12.93
CA ILE A 79 3.83 2.23 11.50
C ILE A 79 3.97 3.74 11.32
N VAL A 80 5.01 4.18 10.61
CA VAL A 80 5.26 5.60 10.34
C VAL A 80 5.14 5.85 8.85
N LEU A 81 4.36 6.85 8.45
CA LEU A 81 4.12 7.21 7.04
C LEU A 81 4.52 8.67 6.78
N ALA A 82 5.06 8.96 5.59
CA ALA A 82 5.46 10.29 5.16
C ALA A 82 4.49 10.84 4.11
N GLU A 83 3.84 11.95 4.42
CA GLU A 83 2.77 12.53 3.60
C GLU A 83 3.21 12.84 2.17
N GLU A 84 4.33 13.54 2.02
CA GLU A 84 4.79 14.02 0.72
C GLU A 84 5.15 12.86 -0.20
N THR A 85 5.82 11.83 0.33
CA THR A 85 6.16 10.63 -0.44
C THR A 85 4.91 9.84 -0.82
N VAL A 86 3.98 9.63 0.11
CA VAL A 86 2.71 8.92 -0.16
C VAL A 86 1.90 9.63 -1.23
N ARG A 87 1.82 10.96 -1.17
CA ARG A 87 1.09 11.77 -2.15
C ARG A 87 1.74 11.71 -3.53
N ARG A 88 3.05 11.91 -3.59
CA ARG A 88 3.80 11.84 -4.85
C ARG A 88 3.64 10.47 -5.53
N GLU A 89 3.78 9.39 -4.78
CA GLU A 89 3.61 8.03 -5.32
C GLU A 89 2.19 7.78 -5.83
N ALA A 90 1.16 8.25 -5.12
CA ALA A 90 -0.22 8.15 -5.57
C ALA A 90 -0.44 8.91 -6.89
N GLU A 91 0.08 10.13 -7.01
CA GLU A 91 0.00 10.95 -8.22
C GLU A 91 0.74 10.31 -9.40
N GLU A 92 1.98 9.86 -9.20
CA GLU A 92 2.80 9.18 -10.21
C GLU A 92 2.16 7.87 -10.69
N GLY A 93 1.52 7.13 -9.79
CA GLY A 93 0.80 5.89 -10.09
C GLY A 93 -0.62 6.08 -10.62
N GLY A 94 -1.14 7.32 -10.70
CA GLY A 94 -2.53 7.59 -11.06
C GLY A 94 -3.53 7.00 -10.07
N LEU A 95 -3.15 6.85 -8.80
CA LEU A 95 -3.94 6.25 -7.75
C LEU A 95 -4.67 7.32 -6.92
N ARG A 96 -5.80 6.93 -6.32
CA ARG A 96 -6.40 7.78 -5.29
C ARG A 96 -5.50 7.77 -4.05
N PHE A 97 -5.25 8.93 -3.48
CA PHE A 97 -4.41 9.07 -2.28
C PHE A 97 -4.83 8.11 -1.15
N GLU A 98 -6.14 7.98 -0.88
CA GLU A 98 -6.63 7.09 0.18
C GLU A 98 -6.42 5.61 -0.11
N ASP A 99 -6.51 5.21 -1.38
CA ASP A 99 -6.30 3.82 -1.78
C ASP A 99 -4.82 3.46 -1.61
N HIS A 100 -3.91 4.34 -2.02
CA HIS A 100 -2.47 4.14 -1.81
C HIS A 100 -2.10 4.17 -0.32
N LEU A 101 -2.64 5.11 0.45
CA LEU A 101 -2.47 5.15 1.90
C LEU A 101 -2.96 3.87 2.57
N THR A 102 -4.13 3.35 2.17
CA THR A 102 -4.69 2.10 2.67
C THR A 102 -3.78 0.92 2.36
N HIS A 103 -3.24 0.85 1.14
CA HIS A 103 -2.27 -0.18 0.76
C HIS A 103 -1.03 -0.14 1.66
N LEU A 104 -0.44 1.04 1.89
CA LEU A 104 0.74 1.18 2.74
C LEU A 104 0.47 0.83 4.20
N LEU A 105 -0.72 1.13 4.71
CA LEU A 105 -1.14 0.72 6.06
C LEU A 105 -1.27 -0.80 6.17
N VAL A 106 -1.89 -1.46 5.19
CA VAL A 106 -1.98 -2.92 5.11
C VAL A 106 -0.58 -3.53 5.06
N HIS A 107 0.27 -3.04 4.16
CA HIS A 107 1.66 -3.49 3.99
C HIS A 107 2.46 -3.37 5.29
N GLY A 108 2.43 -2.19 5.92
CA GLY A 108 3.10 -1.95 7.20
C GLY A 108 2.60 -2.84 8.31
N PHE A 109 1.30 -3.08 8.38
CA PHE A 109 0.69 -3.95 9.39
C PHE A 109 1.07 -5.41 9.20
N LEU A 110 1.12 -5.91 7.97
CA LEU A 110 1.58 -7.27 7.69
C LEU A 110 3.04 -7.48 8.11
N HIS A 111 3.90 -6.46 7.94
CA HIS A 111 5.26 -6.50 8.49
C HIS A 111 5.29 -6.64 10.01
N LEU A 112 4.38 -5.95 10.74
CA LEU A 112 4.27 -6.12 12.20
C LEU A 112 3.88 -7.54 12.60
N LEU A 113 3.18 -8.27 11.73
CA LEU A 113 2.79 -9.66 11.92
C LEU A 113 3.83 -10.67 11.35
N GLY A 114 5.03 -10.22 11.06
CA GLY A 114 6.15 -11.07 10.66
C GLY A 114 6.21 -11.42 9.18
N HIS A 115 5.34 -10.86 8.32
CA HIS A 115 5.49 -11.00 6.88
C HIS A 115 6.68 -10.20 6.38
N ASP A 116 7.42 -10.75 5.42
CA ASP A 116 8.56 -10.11 4.81
C ASP A 116 8.48 -10.26 3.28
N HIS A 117 9.32 -9.52 2.56
CA HIS A 117 9.43 -9.56 1.10
C HIS A 117 10.91 -9.63 0.65
N MET A 118 11.79 -10.10 1.53
CA MET A 118 13.23 -10.19 1.24
C MET A 118 13.58 -11.35 0.32
N LYS A 119 12.73 -12.38 0.27
CA LYS A 119 12.83 -13.51 -0.65
C LYS A 119 11.64 -13.55 -1.61
N ASP A 120 11.82 -14.05 -2.82
CA ASP A 120 10.79 -14.04 -3.87
C ASP A 120 9.51 -14.80 -3.48
N ASP A 121 9.63 -15.91 -2.77
CA ASP A 121 8.51 -16.70 -2.26
C ASP A 121 7.76 -15.97 -1.13
N GLU A 122 8.48 -15.32 -0.22
CA GLU A 122 7.91 -14.49 0.84
C GLU A 122 7.21 -13.26 0.26
N ALA A 123 7.83 -12.60 -0.74
CA ALA A 123 7.24 -11.48 -1.45
C ALA A 123 5.92 -11.86 -2.13
N SER A 124 5.88 -12.99 -2.86
CA SER A 124 4.67 -13.47 -3.51
C SER A 124 3.54 -13.77 -2.54
N VAL A 125 3.84 -14.33 -1.38
CA VAL A 125 2.85 -14.59 -0.31
C VAL A 125 2.29 -13.28 0.25
N MET A 126 3.16 -12.33 0.55
CA MET A 126 2.77 -11.03 1.10
C MET A 126 1.95 -10.22 0.10
N GLU A 127 2.39 -10.10 -1.15
CA GLU A 127 1.68 -9.40 -2.22
C GLU A 127 0.31 -10.02 -2.51
N GLY A 128 0.23 -11.35 -2.55
CA GLY A 128 -1.05 -12.06 -2.71
C GLY A 128 -2.02 -11.81 -1.56
N LEU A 129 -1.52 -11.67 -0.33
CA LEU A 129 -2.32 -11.34 0.83
C LEU A 129 -2.78 -9.88 0.80
N GLU A 130 -1.91 -8.95 0.44
CA GLU A 130 -2.24 -7.53 0.24
C GLU A 130 -3.34 -7.36 -0.80
N THR A 131 -3.21 -8.01 -1.96
CA THR A 131 -4.22 -7.97 -3.04
C THR A 131 -5.60 -8.42 -2.55
N LYS A 132 -5.66 -9.51 -1.78
CA LYS A 132 -6.92 -10.02 -1.22
C LYS A 132 -7.53 -9.06 -0.19
N ILE A 133 -6.72 -8.49 0.70
CA ILE A 133 -7.17 -7.52 1.70
C ILE A 133 -7.70 -6.26 1.02
N LEU A 134 -6.99 -5.75 0.02
CA LEU A 134 -7.40 -4.56 -0.72
C LEU A 134 -8.67 -4.81 -1.53
N ALA A 135 -8.85 -5.99 -2.11
CA ALA A 135 -10.08 -6.38 -2.78
C ALA A 135 -11.29 -6.38 -1.83
N ASP A 136 -11.14 -6.85 -0.60
CA ASP A 136 -12.18 -6.78 0.44
C ASP A 136 -12.58 -5.34 0.77
N LEU A 137 -11.68 -4.39 0.56
CA LEU A 137 -11.90 -2.95 0.76
C LEU A 137 -12.38 -2.22 -0.50
N GLY A 138 -12.54 -2.94 -1.63
CA GLY A 138 -12.94 -2.38 -2.91
C GLY A 138 -11.82 -1.59 -3.60
N ILE A 139 -10.56 -1.88 -3.28
CA ILE A 139 -9.37 -1.24 -3.84
C ILE A 139 -8.75 -2.18 -4.88
N ALA A 140 -8.39 -1.64 -6.05
CA ALA A 140 -7.77 -2.40 -7.14
C ALA A 140 -6.42 -3.00 -6.73
N ASP A 141 -6.05 -4.09 -7.41
CA ASP A 141 -4.76 -4.75 -7.20
C ASP A 141 -3.60 -3.79 -7.50
N PRO A 142 -2.75 -3.45 -6.53
CA PRO A 142 -1.63 -2.53 -6.72
C PRO A 142 -0.50 -3.13 -7.57
N TYR A 143 -0.51 -4.43 -7.79
CA TYR A 143 0.49 -5.19 -8.54
C TYR A 143 0.03 -5.57 -9.95
N ALA A 144 -1.24 -5.22 -10.31
CA ALA A 144 -1.75 -5.47 -11.66
C ALA A 144 -1.03 -4.57 -12.68
N ASP A 145 -0.77 -5.14 -13.86
CA ASP A 145 -0.29 -4.34 -14.98
C ASP A 145 -1.28 -3.21 -15.29
N PRO A 146 -0.81 -2.00 -15.59
CA PRO A 146 -1.69 -0.92 -16.01
C PRO A 146 -2.49 -1.36 -17.23
N PRO A 147 -3.79 -1.01 -17.33
CA PRO A 147 -4.60 -1.39 -18.48
C PRO A 147 -3.91 -0.93 -19.76
N ALA A 148 -3.76 -1.84 -20.73
CA ALA A 148 -3.14 -1.54 -22.02
C ALA A 148 -3.80 -0.28 -22.61
N ALA A 149 -2.97 0.68 -23.01
CA ALA A 149 -3.47 1.90 -23.66
C ALA A 149 -4.40 1.50 -24.81
N PRO A 150 -5.56 2.18 -24.99
CA PRO A 150 -6.49 1.84 -26.07
C PRO A 150 -5.77 1.96 -27.40
N VAL A 151 -5.73 0.84 -28.14
CA VAL A 151 -5.15 0.80 -29.49
C VAL A 151 -5.91 1.81 -30.34
N PRO A 152 -5.24 2.79 -30.97
CA PRO A 152 -5.90 3.74 -31.86
C PRO A 152 -6.64 2.96 -32.94
N ARG A 153 -7.96 3.11 -33.03
CA ARG A 153 -8.73 2.54 -34.13
C ARG A 153 -8.17 3.11 -35.43
N ALA A 154 -7.61 2.25 -36.27
CA ALA A 154 -7.20 2.62 -37.63
C ALA A 154 -8.36 3.30 -38.31
N ARG A 155 -8.17 4.57 -38.74
CA ARG A 155 -9.13 5.28 -39.56
C ARG A 155 -9.30 4.49 -40.85
N GLY A 156 -10.49 3.94 -41.04
CA GLY A 156 -10.86 3.26 -42.27
C GLY A 156 -10.60 4.18 -43.47
N THR A 157 -9.76 3.74 -44.38
CA THR A 157 -9.55 4.38 -45.68
C THR A 157 -10.86 4.33 -46.45
N GLN A 158 -11.51 5.48 -46.59
CA GLN A 158 -12.61 5.67 -47.56
C GLN A 158 -12.07 5.45 -48.96
N LYS A 159 -12.38 4.29 -49.55
CA LYS A 159 -12.19 4.07 -50.99
C LYS A 159 -13.08 5.05 -51.78
N GLY A 160 -12.44 5.99 -52.45
CA GLY A 160 -13.10 6.91 -53.36
C GLY A 160 -13.86 6.17 -54.46
N ARG A 161 -15.15 6.44 -54.57
CA ARG A 161 -15.98 6.08 -55.73
C ARG A 161 -15.51 6.91 -56.93
N LYS A 162 -14.97 6.25 -57.96
CA LYS A 162 -14.80 6.84 -59.26
C LYS A 162 -16.19 7.01 -59.89
N ALA A 163 -16.56 8.25 -60.19
CA ALA A 163 -17.69 8.54 -61.06
C ALA A 163 -17.25 8.36 -62.50
N THR A 164 -17.94 7.52 -63.25
CA THR A 164 -17.80 7.39 -64.70
C THR A 164 -18.83 8.30 -65.31
N THR A 165 -18.37 9.28 -66.10
CA THR A 165 -19.22 10.17 -66.98
C THR A 165 -19.18 9.63 -68.42
N GLN A 166 -20.33 9.38 -68.97
CA GLN A 166 -20.54 9.38 -70.40
C GLN A 166 -20.85 10.78 -70.89
#